data_d14af385261deb3d7e615e86ca407926
#
_entry.id   d14af385261deb3d7e615e86ca407926
#
_cell.length_a   1.000
_cell.length_b   1.000
_cell.length_c   1.000
_cell.angle_alpha   90.00
_cell.angle_beta   90.00
_cell.angle_gamma   90.00
#
_symmetry.space_group_name_H-M   'P 1'
#
loop_
_entity.id
_entity.type
_entity.pdbx_description
1 polymer ?
#
loop_
_entity_poly.entity_id
_entity_poly.type
_entity_poly.pdbx_seq_one_letter_code
_entity_poly.pdbx_strand_id
1 'polypeptide(L)'
;KSIETKWQNYWEKNKSYKVKTDPSKKKFYCLEMFPYPSGKIHMGHVRNYTIGDVLARYKSLNGFNVLHPMGWDSFGMPAENAAKQNNLDPKTWTESNISKMKSQLKKLGLSIDWDREISTCSEDYYKHQQAFFLELYEKKLVYRKENYVNWDPVDETVLANEQVIDGKGWRSGAIVERKKLNQ
;
A
#
# COMPACT_ATOMS: atom_id res chain seq x y z
N LYS A 1 18.31 2.05 -23.95
CA LYS A 1 17.49 0.81 -23.70
C LYS A 1 18.34 -0.44 -23.47
N SER A 2 19.30 -0.80 -24.37
CA SER A 2 20.11 -2.03 -24.20
C SER A 2 20.96 -2.01 -22.93
N ILE A 3 21.59 -0.90 -22.60
CA ILE A 3 22.41 -0.70 -21.39
C ILE A 3 21.55 -0.79 -20.13
N GLU A 4 20.41 -0.14 -20.09
CA GLU A 4 19.45 -0.18 -18.97
C GLU A 4 19.00 -1.62 -18.70
N THR A 5 18.54 -2.32 -19.72
CA THR A 5 18.10 -3.73 -19.61
C THR A 5 19.24 -4.63 -19.14
N LYS A 6 20.48 -4.43 -19.63
CA LYS A 6 21.66 -5.16 -19.18
C LYS A 6 21.85 -5.02 -17.66
N TRP A 7 21.81 -3.80 -17.13
CA TRP A 7 22.06 -3.56 -15.73
C TRP A 7 20.90 -3.98 -14.85
N GLN A 8 19.66 -3.77 -15.27
CA GLN A 8 18.48 -4.25 -14.54
C GLN A 8 18.52 -5.79 -14.40
N ASN A 9 18.81 -6.51 -15.48
CA ASN A 9 18.96 -7.97 -15.45
C ASN A 9 20.14 -8.41 -14.54
N TYR A 10 21.24 -7.67 -14.56
CA TYR A 10 22.38 -7.93 -13.67
C TYR A 10 21.98 -7.79 -12.20
N TRP A 11 21.32 -6.68 -11.82
CA TRP A 11 20.88 -6.44 -10.45
C TRP A 11 19.86 -7.49 -9.97
N GLU A 12 18.92 -7.88 -10.82
CA GLU A 12 17.93 -8.90 -10.48
C GLU A 12 18.60 -10.28 -10.28
N LYS A 13 19.43 -10.69 -11.22
CA LYS A 13 20.14 -11.98 -11.15
C LYS A 13 21.06 -12.09 -9.94
N ASN A 14 21.77 -11.02 -9.62
CA ASN A 14 22.72 -10.99 -8.50
C ASN A 14 22.09 -10.56 -7.18
N LYS A 15 20.78 -10.26 -7.16
CA LYS A 15 20.07 -9.74 -5.98
C LYS A 15 20.81 -8.57 -5.32
N SER A 16 21.26 -7.63 -6.16
CA SER A 16 22.21 -6.56 -5.75
C SER A 16 21.66 -5.64 -4.65
N TYR A 17 20.35 -5.55 -4.51
CA TYR A 17 19.68 -4.71 -3.51
C TYR A 17 19.04 -5.50 -2.37
N LYS A 18 19.25 -6.82 -2.34
CA LYS A 18 18.75 -7.65 -1.24
C LYS A 18 19.51 -7.36 0.03
N VAL A 19 18.79 -6.89 1.04
CA VAL A 19 19.36 -6.64 2.36
C VAL A 19 19.52 -7.94 3.15
N LYS A 20 20.66 -8.09 3.82
CA LYS A 20 20.90 -9.15 4.79
C LYS A 20 21.17 -8.51 6.16
N THR A 21 20.75 -9.17 7.23
CA THR A 21 21.08 -8.73 8.57
C THR A 21 22.60 -8.75 8.75
N ASP A 22 23.17 -7.58 9.02
CA ASP A 22 24.60 -7.40 9.25
C ASP A 22 24.80 -6.48 10.45
N PRO A 23 25.16 -7.02 11.64
CA PRO A 23 25.32 -6.23 12.84
C PRO A 23 26.55 -5.33 12.81
N SER A 24 27.50 -5.57 11.91
CA SER A 24 28.72 -4.75 11.77
C SER A 24 28.48 -3.42 11.04
N LYS A 25 27.36 -3.29 10.33
CA LYS A 25 27.02 -2.11 9.55
C LYS A 25 25.94 -1.27 10.22
N LYS A 26 26.04 0.04 10.08
CA LYS A 26 24.95 0.96 10.46
C LYS A 26 23.72 0.67 9.60
N LYS A 27 22.57 0.51 10.25
CA LYS A 27 21.29 0.28 9.57
C LYS A 27 20.74 1.59 9.01
N PHE A 28 20.12 1.51 7.86
CA PHE A 28 19.33 2.60 7.30
C PHE A 28 18.05 2.05 6.69
N TYR A 29 16.91 2.60 7.08
CA TYR A 29 15.61 2.24 6.55
C TYR A 29 15.13 3.37 5.64
N CYS A 30 15.03 3.09 4.35
CA CYS A 30 14.50 3.99 3.35
C CYS A 30 13.07 3.56 3.01
N LEU A 31 12.10 4.33 3.48
CA LEU A 31 10.69 4.05 3.26
C LEU A 31 10.04 5.22 2.54
N GLU A 32 9.43 4.94 1.41
CA GLU A 32 8.47 5.82 0.76
C GLU A 32 7.04 5.34 1.01
N MET A 33 6.08 6.23 0.79
CA MET A 33 4.67 5.88 0.87
C MET A 33 4.33 4.81 -0.15
N PHE A 34 3.74 3.71 0.30
CA PHE A 34 3.30 2.64 -0.58
C PHE A 34 2.14 3.12 -1.48
N PRO A 35 2.16 2.78 -2.78
CA PRO A 35 1.10 3.20 -3.68
C PRO A 35 -0.16 2.38 -3.49
N TYR A 36 -1.30 3.01 -3.77
CA TYR A 36 -2.55 2.29 -4.01
C TYR A 36 -2.49 1.61 -5.38
N PRO A 37 -2.79 0.31 -5.49
CA PRO A 37 -2.79 -0.41 -6.76
C PRO A 37 -4.08 -0.15 -7.55
N SER A 38 -4.33 1.10 -7.92
CA SER A 38 -5.55 1.56 -8.58
C SER A 38 -5.42 1.74 -10.09
N GLY A 39 -4.27 1.40 -10.69
CA GLY A 39 -4.09 1.53 -12.14
C GLY A 39 -2.63 1.49 -12.60
N LYS A 40 -2.16 2.59 -13.18
CA LYS A 40 -0.78 2.74 -13.67
C LYS A 40 -0.01 3.71 -12.79
N ILE A 41 1.32 3.60 -12.75
CA ILE A 41 2.14 4.65 -12.15
C ILE A 41 2.02 5.95 -12.94
N HIS A 42 2.21 7.07 -12.25
CA HIS A 42 2.22 8.41 -12.82
C HIS A 42 3.46 9.17 -12.32
N MET A 43 3.66 10.39 -12.81
CA MET A 43 4.84 11.19 -12.47
C MET A 43 5.03 11.45 -10.98
N GLY A 44 3.95 11.49 -10.20
CA GLY A 44 4.03 11.56 -8.73
C GLY A 44 4.74 10.35 -8.13
N HIS A 45 4.45 9.15 -8.59
CA HIS A 45 5.15 7.92 -8.18
C HIS A 45 6.63 7.97 -8.60
N VAL A 46 6.91 8.38 -9.85
CA VAL A 46 8.29 8.49 -10.34
C VAL A 46 9.09 9.45 -9.47
N ARG A 47 8.55 10.62 -9.18
CA ARG A 47 9.21 11.61 -8.32
C ARG A 47 9.48 11.07 -6.92
N ASN A 48 8.47 10.51 -6.26
CA ASN A 48 8.57 9.99 -4.90
C ASN A 48 9.65 8.91 -4.79
N TYR A 49 9.57 7.88 -5.63
CA TYR A 49 10.48 6.74 -5.56
C TYR A 49 11.89 7.05 -6.08
N THR A 50 12.05 8.00 -7.00
CA THR A 50 13.37 8.44 -7.42
C THR A 50 14.11 9.18 -6.30
N ILE A 51 13.43 10.00 -5.52
CA ILE A 51 14.04 10.72 -4.37
C ILE A 51 14.53 9.71 -3.33
N GLY A 52 13.70 8.73 -2.97
CA GLY A 52 14.08 7.66 -2.04
C GLY A 52 15.21 6.79 -2.59
N ASP A 53 15.17 6.45 -3.88
CA ASP A 53 16.22 5.65 -4.51
C ASP A 53 17.59 6.33 -4.49
N VAL A 54 17.64 7.63 -4.74
CA VAL A 54 18.89 8.43 -4.63
C VAL A 54 19.43 8.34 -3.21
N LEU A 55 18.58 8.51 -2.20
CA LEU A 55 18.99 8.43 -0.80
C LEU A 55 19.45 7.02 -0.42
N ALA A 56 18.72 5.98 -0.84
CA ALA A 56 19.07 4.59 -0.58
C ALA A 56 20.44 4.23 -1.19
N ARG A 57 20.68 4.61 -2.43
CA ARG A 57 21.98 4.41 -3.11
C ARG A 57 23.10 5.18 -2.44
N TYR A 58 22.88 6.44 -2.10
CA TYR A 58 23.87 7.26 -1.38
C TYR A 58 24.27 6.61 -0.05
N LYS A 59 23.30 6.17 0.74
CA LYS A 59 23.58 5.49 2.01
C LYS A 59 24.30 4.16 1.81
N SER A 60 23.89 3.37 0.82
CA SER A 60 24.56 2.11 0.49
C SER A 60 26.02 2.32 0.09
N LEU A 61 26.32 3.32 -0.74
CA LEU A 61 27.68 3.68 -1.15
C LEU A 61 28.53 4.18 0.03
N ASN A 62 27.92 4.72 1.08
CA ASN A 62 28.57 5.11 2.31
C ASN A 62 28.66 3.98 3.36
N GLY A 63 28.45 2.73 2.96
CA GLY A 63 28.66 1.55 3.80
C GLY A 63 27.52 1.21 4.75
N PHE A 64 26.36 1.87 4.64
CA PHE A 64 25.19 1.50 5.43
C PHE A 64 24.56 0.18 4.92
N ASN A 65 23.96 -0.56 5.85
CA ASN A 65 23.08 -1.66 5.52
C ASN A 65 21.67 -1.12 5.29
N VAL A 66 21.30 -0.97 4.03
CA VAL A 66 20.07 -0.27 3.62
C VAL A 66 18.93 -1.24 3.39
N LEU A 67 17.84 -1.08 4.13
CA LEU A 67 16.54 -1.69 3.83
C LEU A 67 15.72 -0.69 3.02
N HIS A 68 15.48 -1.01 1.74
CA HIS A 68 14.66 -0.22 0.82
C HIS A 68 13.54 -1.11 0.26
N PRO A 69 12.43 -1.29 1.02
CA PRO A 69 11.36 -2.19 0.64
C PRO A 69 10.35 -1.52 -0.29
N MET A 70 9.48 -2.32 -0.89
CA MET A 70 8.27 -1.89 -1.56
C MET A 70 7.06 -2.59 -0.95
N GLY A 71 5.93 -1.90 -0.97
CA GLY A 71 4.65 -2.47 -0.57
C GLY A 71 3.50 -1.87 -1.36
N TRP A 72 2.32 -2.45 -1.14
CA TRP A 72 1.07 -2.03 -1.78
C TRP A 72 0.04 -1.75 -0.70
N ASP A 73 -0.46 -0.52 -0.66
CA ASP A 73 -1.62 -0.17 0.16
C ASP A 73 -2.87 -0.61 -0.60
N SER A 74 -3.24 -1.86 -0.36
CA SER A 74 -4.12 -2.63 -1.25
C SER A 74 -5.48 -2.97 -0.65
N PHE A 75 -5.77 -2.46 0.53
CA PHE A 75 -7.11 -2.48 1.11
C PHE A 75 -7.85 -1.16 0.87
N GLY A 76 -9.18 -1.23 0.94
CA GLY A 76 -10.06 -0.10 1.10
C GLY A 76 -10.84 0.30 -0.15
N MET A 77 -11.67 1.30 0.04
CA MET A 77 -12.67 1.77 -0.91
C MET A 77 -12.14 2.14 -2.31
N PRO A 78 -10.94 2.73 -2.49
CA PRO A 78 -10.47 3.05 -3.83
C PRO A 78 -10.36 1.84 -4.76
N ALA A 79 -9.84 0.71 -4.25
CA ALA A 79 -9.73 -0.52 -5.02
C ALA A 79 -11.11 -1.18 -5.25
N GLU A 80 -11.95 -1.22 -4.22
CA GLU A 80 -13.31 -1.79 -4.29
C GLU A 80 -14.19 -1.03 -5.28
N ASN A 81 -14.14 0.30 -5.25
CA ASN A 81 -14.93 1.13 -6.16
C ASN A 81 -14.45 1.03 -7.62
N ALA A 82 -13.14 1.00 -7.83
CA ALA A 82 -12.59 0.79 -9.16
C ALA A 82 -12.98 -0.59 -9.71
N ALA A 83 -12.99 -1.62 -8.89
CA ALA A 83 -13.44 -2.95 -9.27
C ALA A 83 -14.95 -2.96 -9.60
N LYS A 84 -15.79 -2.34 -8.76
CA LYS A 84 -17.23 -2.19 -8.99
C LYS A 84 -17.53 -1.48 -10.32
N GLN A 85 -16.85 -0.35 -10.60
CA GLN A 85 -17.00 0.40 -11.85
C GLN A 85 -16.62 -0.40 -13.10
N ASN A 86 -15.70 -1.35 -12.96
CA ASN A 86 -15.24 -2.19 -14.06
C ASN A 86 -15.90 -3.58 -14.10
N ASN A 87 -16.90 -3.84 -13.24
CA ASN A 87 -17.52 -5.16 -13.08
C ASN A 87 -16.52 -6.30 -12.84
N LEU A 88 -15.52 -6.05 -12.01
CA LEU A 88 -14.48 -7.00 -11.67
C LEU A 88 -14.50 -7.31 -10.17
N ASP A 89 -14.01 -8.50 -9.82
CA ASP A 89 -13.73 -8.85 -8.44
C ASP A 89 -12.60 -7.98 -7.88
N PRO A 90 -12.75 -7.38 -6.67
CA PRO A 90 -11.75 -6.49 -6.07
C PRO A 90 -10.36 -7.14 -5.94
N LYS A 91 -10.29 -8.43 -5.59
CA LYS A 91 -9.02 -9.15 -5.48
C LYS A 91 -8.31 -9.23 -6.82
N THR A 92 -9.01 -9.72 -7.84
CA THR A 92 -8.49 -9.88 -9.20
C THR A 92 -8.03 -8.54 -9.78
N TRP A 93 -8.82 -7.48 -9.58
CA TRP A 93 -8.47 -6.12 -9.99
C TRP A 93 -7.19 -5.65 -9.32
N THR A 94 -7.10 -5.78 -7.99
CA THR A 94 -5.97 -5.34 -7.19
C THR A 94 -4.68 -6.08 -7.57
N GLU A 95 -4.72 -7.42 -7.66
CA GLU A 95 -3.57 -8.24 -8.04
C GLU A 95 -3.07 -7.92 -9.46
N SER A 96 -3.97 -7.71 -10.40
CA SER A 96 -3.62 -7.29 -11.77
C SER A 96 -2.91 -5.94 -11.79
N ASN A 97 -3.41 -4.97 -11.02
CA ASN A 97 -2.78 -3.64 -10.93
C ASN A 97 -1.43 -3.68 -10.22
N ILE A 98 -1.29 -4.45 -9.15
CA ILE A 98 0.01 -4.68 -8.48
C ILE A 98 1.03 -5.22 -9.49
N SER A 99 0.68 -6.26 -10.23
CA SER A 99 1.55 -6.86 -11.24
C SER A 99 1.98 -5.85 -12.31
N LYS A 100 1.04 -5.04 -12.79
CA LYS A 100 1.29 -4.01 -13.79
C LYS A 100 2.18 -2.89 -13.27
N MET A 101 1.87 -2.34 -12.09
CA MET A 101 2.65 -1.26 -11.48
C MET A 101 4.05 -1.75 -11.11
N LYS A 102 4.19 -2.95 -10.58
CA LYS A 102 5.49 -3.59 -10.30
C LYS A 102 6.36 -3.69 -11.55
N SER A 103 5.78 -4.14 -12.67
CA SER A 103 6.47 -4.18 -13.95
C SER A 103 6.96 -2.79 -14.40
N GLN A 104 6.15 -1.75 -14.18
CA GLN A 104 6.52 -0.38 -14.51
C GLN A 104 7.62 0.17 -13.59
N LEU A 105 7.52 -0.07 -12.27
CA LEU A 105 8.54 0.35 -11.30
C LEU A 105 9.89 -0.35 -11.54
N LYS A 106 9.88 -1.63 -11.86
CA LYS A 106 11.10 -2.36 -12.23
C LYS A 106 11.83 -1.72 -13.42
N LYS A 107 11.09 -1.21 -14.40
CA LYS A 107 11.68 -0.51 -15.56
C LYS A 107 12.37 0.81 -15.22
N LEU A 108 12.06 1.42 -14.08
CA LEU A 108 12.78 2.60 -13.59
C LEU A 108 14.16 2.25 -13.02
N GLY A 109 14.43 0.96 -12.76
CA GLY A 109 15.72 0.49 -12.25
C GLY A 109 16.02 0.91 -10.82
N LEU A 110 15.00 1.08 -9.98
CA LEU A 110 15.11 1.48 -8.59
C LEU A 110 15.81 0.40 -7.74
N SER A 111 16.54 0.80 -6.70
CA SER A 111 17.28 -0.08 -5.79
C SER A 111 16.41 -0.69 -4.70
N ILE A 112 15.26 -1.22 -5.09
CA ILE A 112 14.27 -1.81 -4.20
C ILE A 112 14.62 -3.28 -3.93
N ASP A 113 14.54 -3.68 -2.66
CA ASP A 113 14.57 -5.08 -2.25
C ASP A 113 13.20 -5.73 -2.45
N TRP A 114 12.99 -6.28 -3.65
CA TRP A 114 11.73 -6.95 -4.02
C TRP A 114 11.46 -8.26 -3.24
N ASP A 115 12.46 -8.83 -2.56
CA ASP A 115 12.26 -9.97 -1.66
C ASP A 115 11.55 -9.54 -0.34
N ARG A 116 11.48 -8.23 -0.09
CA ARG A 116 10.78 -7.61 1.04
C ARG A 116 9.48 -6.91 0.64
N GLU A 117 8.94 -7.26 -0.53
CA GLU A 117 7.65 -6.78 -0.97
C GLU A 117 6.52 -7.27 -0.06
N ILE A 118 5.61 -6.38 0.27
CA ILE A 118 4.41 -6.67 1.06
C ILE A 118 3.15 -6.16 0.38
N SER A 119 2.01 -6.74 0.72
CA SER A 119 0.69 -6.25 0.32
C SER A 119 -0.22 -6.22 1.55
N THR A 120 -0.82 -5.08 1.84
CA THR A 120 -1.62 -4.93 3.06
C THR A 120 -2.87 -5.80 3.07
N CYS A 121 -3.36 -6.24 1.90
CA CYS A 121 -4.48 -7.16 1.76
C CYS A 121 -4.10 -8.64 1.81
N SER A 122 -2.81 -8.98 1.95
CA SER A 122 -2.38 -10.38 2.05
C SER A 122 -2.57 -10.92 3.47
N GLU A 123 -2.91 -12.22 3.58
CA GLU A 123 -3.04 -12.89 4.87
C GLU A 123 -1.77 -12.78 5.72
N ASP A 124 -0.61 -12.88 5.07
CA ASP A 124 0.69 -12.74 5.75
C ASP A 124 0.89 -11.37 6.40
N TYR A 125 0.23 -10.34 5.89
CA TYR A 125 0.27 -9.02 6.49
C TYR A 125 -0.81 -8.84 7.55
N TYR A 126 -2.10 -9.01 7.21
CA TYR A 126 -3.18 -8.64 8.11
C TYR A 126 -3.36 -9.61 9.30
N LYS A 127 -2.84 -10.85 9.24
CA LYS A 127 -2.85 -11.75 10.40
C LYS A 127 -2.21 -11.13 11.65
N HIS A 128 -1.18 -10.31 11.46
CA HIS A 128 -0.52 -9.62 12.57
C HIS A 128 -1.40 -8.51 13.17
N GLN A 129 -2.15 -7.80 12.33
CA GLN A 129 -3.13 -6.81 12.80
C GLN A 129 -4.27 -7.48 13.56
N GLN A 130 -4.75 -8.63 13.08
CA GLN A 130 -5.77 -9.41 13.76
C GLN A 130 -5.29 -9.91 15.13
N ALA A 131 -4.07 -10.42 15.22
CA ALA A 131 -3.47 -10.84 16.48
C ALA A 131 -3.36 -9.66 17.45
N PHE A 132 -2.88 -8.51 17.00
CA PHE A 132 -2.80 -7.29 17.81
C PHE A 132 -4.19 -6.82 18.30
N PHE A 133 -5.21 -6.88 17.43
CA PHE A 133 -6.58 -6.57 17.84
C PHE A 133 -7.07 -7.48 18.95
N LEU A 134 -6.79 -8.79 18.89
CA LEU A 134 -7.17 -9.73 19.93
C LEU A 134 -6.50 -9.40 21.26
N GLU A 135 -5.22 -9.03 21.26
CA GLU A 135 -4.53 -8.58 22.49
C GLU A 135 -5.19 -7.33 23.10
N LEU A 136 -5.61 -6.37 22.27
CA LEU A 136 -6.34 -5.18 22.73
C LEU A 136 -7.70 -5.54 23.31
N TYR A 137 -8.39 -6.49 22.68
CA TYR A 137 -9.69 -6.97 23.15
C TYR A 137 -9.58 -7.71 24.51
N GLU A 138 -8.61 -8.59 24.68
CA GLU A 138 -8.33 -9.30 25.93
C GLU A 138 -8.00 -8.32 27.07
N LYS A 139 -7.27 -7.25 26.77
CA LYS A 139 -6.96 -6.17 27.73
C LYS A 139 -8.12 -5.20 27.96
N LYS A 140 -9.28 -5.44 27.36
CA LYS A 140 -10.49 -4.58 27.45
C LYS A 140 -10.25 -3.13 26.98
N LEU A 141 -9.29 -2.93 26.08
CA LEU A 141 -9.01 -1.62 25.47
C LEU A 141 -9.93 -1.35 24.28
N VAL A 142 -10.52 -2.38 23.71
CA VAL A 142 -11.57 -2.30 22.69
C VAL A 142 -12.80 -3.05 23.13
N TYR A 143 -13.96 -2.58 22.72
CA TYR A 143 -15.25 -3.19 23.03
C TYR A 143 -16.22 -2.96 21.87
N ARG A 144 -17.19 -3.85 21.72
CA ARG A 144 -18.23 -3.75 20.70
C ARG A 144 -19.40 -2.95 21.23
N LYS A 145 -19.85 -1.94 20.47
CA LYS A 145 -20.99 -1.09 20.83
C LYS A 145 -21.80 -0.74 19.58
N GLU A 146 -23.11 -0.72 19.73
CA GLU A 146 -23.99 -0.15 18.72
C GLU A 146 -23.92 1.38 18.77
N ASN A 147 -23.61 2.01 17.63
CA ASN A 147 -23.52 3.47 17.51
C ASN A 147 -24.14 3.96 16.22
N TYR A 148 -24.51 5.24 16.17
CA TYR A 148 -24.97 5.88 14.95
C TYR A 148 -23.81 6.20 14.04
N VAL A 149 -23.97 5.81 12.78
CA VAL A 149 -23.03 6.10 11.69
C VAL A 149 -23.73 6.86 10.58
N ASN A 150 -22.93 7.52 9.74
CA ASN A 150 -23.41 8.11 8.50
C ASN A 150 -23.39 7.03 7.41
N TRP A 151 -24.55 6.57 7.00
CA TRP A 151 -24.69 5.53 5.98
C TRP A 151 -25.01 6.14 4.62
N ASP A 152 -24.20 5.80 3.62
CA ASP A 152 -24.47 6.12 2.22
C ASP A 152 -25.20 4.95 1.58
N PRO A 153 -26.49 5.10 1.19
CA PRO A 153 -27.29 4.00 0.63
C PRO A 153 -26.91 3.64 -0.81
N VAL A 154 -26.23 4.52 -1.53
CA VAL A 154 -25.79 4.27 -2.92
C VAL A 154 -24.45 3.56 -2.97
N ASP A 155 -23.49 4.05 -2.17
CA ASP A 155 -22.17 3.42 -2.05
C ASP A 155 -22.19 2.22 -1.08
N GLU A 156 -23.29 2.00 -0.34
CA GLU A 156 -23.46 0.94 0.67
C GLU A 156 -22.32 0.91 1.69
N THR A 157 -21.96 2.10 2.18
CA THR A 157 -20.79 2.25 3.06
C THR A 157 -21.03 3.26 4.18
N VAL A 158 -20.22 3.15 5.23
CA VAL A 158 -20.16 4.14 6.31
C VAL A 158 -19.21 5.27 5.93
N LEU A 159 -19.67 6.50 6.10
CA LEU A 159 -18.89 7.70 5.83
C LEU A 159 -18.41 8.36 7.14
N ALA A 160 -17.16 8.81 7.15
CA ALA A 160 -16.66 9.71 8.18
C ALA A 160 -17.38 11.07 8.10
N ASN A 161 -17.37 11.85 9.18
CA ASN A 161 -18.06 13.14 9.20
C ASN A 161 -17.56 14.08 8.10
N GLU A 162 -16.26 14.05 7.81
CA GLU A 162 -15.61 14.86 6.78
C GLU A 162 -16.03 14.48 5.35
N GLN A 163 -16.63 13.31 5.19
CA GLN A 163 -17.12 12.79 3.92
C GLN A 163 -18.61 13.11 3.69
N VAL A 164 -19.22 13.80 4.62
CA VAL A 164 -20.63 14.27 4.51
C VAL A 164 -20.63 15.79 4.29
N ILE A 165 -21.06 16.22 3.12
CA ILE A 165 -21.14 17.62 2.72
C ILE A 165 -22.61 17.97 2.48
N ASP A 166 -23.13 18.94 3.24
CA ASP A 166 -24.54 19.37 3.16
C ASP A 166 -25.55 18.21 3.28
N GLY A 167 -25.25 17.25 4.17
CA GLY A 167 -26.08 16.07 4.39
C GLY A 167 -26.02 15.00 3.30
N LYS A 168 -25.07 15.13 2.37
CA LYS A 168 -24.87 14.20 1.24
C LYS A 168 -23.49 13.56 1.29
N GLY A 169 -23.41 12.34 0.80
CA GLY A 169 -22.14 11.65 0.57
C GLY A 169 -21.28 12.41 -0.44
N TRP A 170 -20.06 12.73 -0.07
CA TRP A 170 -19.12 13.56 -0.85
C TRP A 170 -18.87 13.05 -2.27
N ARG A 171 -19.07 11.75 -2.49
CA ARG A 171 -18.83 11.09 -3.78
C ARG A 171 -20.11 10.69 -4.50
N SER A 172 -21.03 10.03 -3.82
CA SER A 172 -22.28 9.56 -4.39
C SER A 172 -23.28 10.70 -4.65
N GLY A 173 -23.21 11.78 -3.85
CA GLY A 173 -24.21 12.83 -3.80
C GLY A 173 -25.54 12.39 -3.17
N ALA A 174 -25.64 11.14 -2.68
CA ALA A 174 -26.84 10.63 -2.03
C ALA A 174 -27.04 11.26 -0.66
N ILE A 175 -28.32 11.41 -0.25
CA ILE A 175 -28.64 11.82 1.11
C ILE A 175 -28.17 10.75 2.08
N VAL A 176 -27.38 11.17 3.07
CA VAL A 176 -26.82 10.29 4.08
C VAL A 176 -27.85 9.95 5.14
N GLU A 177 -27.98 8.68 5.47
CA GLU A 177 -28.86 8.18 6.51
C GLU A 177 -28.13 8.00 7.84
N ARG A 178 -28.79 8.31 8.95
CA ARG A 178 -28.29 7.98 10.30
C ARG A 178 -28.73 6.56 10.64
N LYS A 179 -27.80 5.61 10.60
CA LYS A 179 -28.07 4.20 10.83
C LYS A 179 -27.30 3.70 12.05
N LYS A 180 -27.94 2.85 12.85
CA LYS A 180 -27.27 2.17 13.97
C LYS A 180 -26.57 0.91 13.45
N LEU A 181 -25.26 0.83 13.67
CA LEU A 181 -24.45 -0.34 13.39
C LEU A 181 -23.59 -0.71 14.60
N ASN A 182 -23.30 -1.99 14.72
CA ASN A 182 -22.32 -2.47 15.69
C ASN A 182 -20.89 -2.13 15.20
N GLN A 183 -20.17 -1.49 16.05
CA GLN A 183 -18.77 -1.13 15.84
C GLN A 183 -17.91 -1.57 17.00
#